data_eea8ddfad0ba8b9f1236af75eefff2f2
#
_entry.id   eea8ddfad0ba8b9f1236af75eefff2f2
#
_cell.length_a   1.000
_cell.length_b   1.000
_cell.length_c   1.000
_cell.angle_alpha   90.00
_cell.angle_beta   90.00
_cell.angle_gamma   90.00
#
_symmetry.space_group_name_H-M   'P 1'
#
loop_
_entity.id
_entity.type
_entity.pdbx_description
1 polymer ?
#
loop_
_entity_poly.entity_id
_entity_poly.type
_entity_poly.pdbx_seq_one_letter_code
_entity_poly.pdbx_strand_id
1 'polypeptide(L)'
;MERPVPLWITIVSGFIAAMGLFVGCSLYLSPGTFIPGIDFTANGAAYLSQMWGARQIAIAGIIAYSLARQSSPMLEVSLLAYCLMNIQDTVIGYSKGDPGLLIGASATTVLTGVMVYVLSRKPAAALPQTEDSK
;
A
#
# COMPACT_ATOMS: atom_id res chain seq x y z
N MET A 1 8.01 24.04 -5.29
CA MET A 1 6.74 23.91 -4.53
C MET A 1 6.27 22.46 -4.64
N GLU A 2 6.19 21.75 -3.51
CA GLU A 2 5.60 20.40 -3.49
C GLU A 2 4.09 20.54 -3.72
N ARG A 3 3.54 19.64 -4.54
CA ARG A 3 2.10 19.66 -4.80
C ARG A 3 1.34 19.16 -3.58
N PRO A 4 0.21 19.76 -3.25
CA PRO A 4 -0.67 19.17 -2.25
C PRO A 4 -1.18 17.80 -2.75
N VAL A 5 -1.11 16.81 -1.89
CA VAL A 5 -1.67 15.49 -2.17
C VAL A 5 -3.19 15.64 -2.30
N PRO A 6 -3.83 15.09 -3.35
CA PRO A 6 -5.29 15.11 -3.47
C PRO A 6 -5.96 14.51 -2.24
N LEU A 7 -7.02 15.16 -1.75
CA LEU A 7 -7.70 14.77 -0.50
C LEU A 7 -8.16 13.30 -0.52
N TRP A 8 -8.70 12.81 -1.63
CA TRP A 8 -9.14 11.43 -1.73
C TRP A 8 -7.96 10.43 -1.59
N ILE A 9 -6.77 10.77 -2.15
CA ILE A 9 -5.57 9.94 -1.99
C ILE A 9 -5.12 9.94 -0.52
N THR A 10 -5.17 11.09 0.15
CA THR A 10 -4.87 11.18 1.58
C THR A 10 -5.79 10.29 2.43
N ILE A 11 -7.10 10.33 2.17
CA ILE A 11 -8.08 9.51 2.89
C ILE A 11 -7.87 8.02 2.64
N VAL A 12 -7.72 7.63 1.36
CA VAL A 12 -7.53 6.22 0.98
C VAL A 12 -6.20 5.69 1.53
N SER A 13 -5.11 6.47 1.43
CA SER A 13 -3.81 6.08 1.98
C SER A 13 -3.83 5.97 3.50
N GLY A 14 -4.55 6.86 4.19
CA GLY A 14 -4.76 6.78 5.63
C GLY A 14 -5.51 5.51 6.03
N PHE A 15 -6.55 5.14 5.28
CA PHE A 15 -7.29 3.89 5.49
C PHE A 15 -6.40 2.66 5.23
N ILE A 16 -5.61 2.65 4.14
CA ILE A 16 -4.65 1.57 3.85
C ILE A 16 -3.63 1.43 4.98
N ALA A 17 -3.08 2.54 5.49
CA ALA A 17 -2.14 2.51 6.60
C ALA A 17 -2.77 1.96 7.89
N ALA A 18 -3.98 2.40 8.24
CA ALA A 18 -4.69 1.90 9.42
C ALA A 18 -5.01 0.40 9.32
N MET A 19 -5.51 -0.06 8.16
CA MET A 19 -5.78 -1.47 7.91
C MET A 19 -4.49 -2.30 7.89
N GLY A 20 -3.41 -1.80 7.28
CA GLY A 20 -2.11 -2.46 7.28
C GLY A 20 -1.53 -2.63 8.68
N LEU A 21 -1.67 -1.63 9.55
CA LEU A 21 -1.29 -1.73 10.96
C LEU A 21 -2.15 -2.77 11.69
N PHE A 22 -3.46 -2.72 11.51
CA PHE A 22 -4.39 -3.66 12.15
C PHE A 22 -4.08 -5.11 11.75
N VAL A 23 -3.97 -5.39 10.45
CA VAL A 23 -3.64 -6.72 9.92
C VAL A 23 -2.25 -7.16 10.39
N GLY A 24 -1.27 -6.26 10.30
CA GLY A 24 0.11 -6.54 10.71
C GLY A 24 0.22 -6.88 12.20
N CYS A 25 -0.42 -6.12 13.07
CA CYS A 25 -0.47 -6.40 14.51
C CYS A 25 -1.20 -7.73 14.80
N SER A 26 -2.33 -7.99 14.12
CA SER A 26 -3.09 -9.23 14.30
C SER A 26 -2.26 -10.46 13.91
N LEU A 27 -1.57 -10.42 12.78
CA LEU A 27 -0.69 -11.50 12.32
C LEU A 27 0.53 -11.69 13.23
N TYR A 28 1.02 -10.61 13.83
CA TYR A 28 2.17 -10.65 14.71
C TYR A 28 1.81 -11.23 16.11
N LEU A 29 0.66 -10.81 16.66
CA LEU A 29 0.26 -11.14 18.04
C LEU A 29 -0.63 -12.38 18.13
N SER A 30 -1.52 -12.61 17.16
CA SER A 30 -2.54 -13.66 17.23
C SER A 30 -2.85 -14.24 15.84
N PRO A 31 -1.87 -14.88 15.17
CA PRO A 31 -2.03 -15.35 13.79
C PRO A 31 -3.17 -16.39 13.63
N GLY A 32 -3.35 -17.27 14.60
CA GLY A 32 -4.39 -18.30 14.56
C GLY A 32 -5.83 -17.77 14.58
N THR A 33 -6.04 -16.57 15.12
CA THR A 33 -7.35 -15.91 15.08
C THR A 33 -7.63 -15.30 13.70
N PHE A 34 -6.58 -14.86 13.01
CA PHE A 34 -6.71 -14.15 11.74
C PHE A 34 -6.73 -15.10 10.52
N ILE A 35 -6.01 -16.21 10.60
CA ILE A 35 -5.97 -17.22 9.54
C ILE A 35 -6.43 -18.57 10.11
N PRO A 36 -7.74 -18.87 10.06
CA PRO A 36 -8.26 -20.15 10.55
C PRO A 36 -7.76 -21.31 9.66
N GLY A 37 -7.55 -22.46 10.29
CA GLY A 37 -7.17 -23.69 9.57
C GLY A 37 -5.67 -23.90 9.35
N ILE A 38 -4.81 -22.97 9.80
CA ILE A 38 -3.36 -23.17 9.82
C ILE A 38 -2.92 -23.55 11.22
N ASP A 39 -2.15 -24.62 11.32
CA ASP A 39 -1.49 -25.01 12.57
C ASP A 39 -0.21 -24.18 12.79
N PHE A 40 -0.32 -23.13 13.59
CA PHE A 40 0.81 -22.27 13.93
C PHE A 40 1.75 -22.87 14.95
N THR A 41 1.47 -24.07 15.50
CA THR A 41 2.42 -24.82 16.33
C THR A 41 3.44 -25.57 15.47
N ALA A 42 3.14 -25.79 14.19
CA ALA A 42 4.08 -26.38 13.24
C ALA A 42 5.32 -25.49 13.07
N ASN A 43 6.48 -26.13 13.01
CA ASN A 43 7.77 -25.46 12.88
C ASN A 43 7.79 -24.46 11.70
N GLY A 44 7.97 -23.19 12.01
CA GLY A 44 8.11 -22.10 11.04
C GLY A 44 6.84 -21.39 10.65
N ALA A 45 5.64 -21.92 10.89
CA ALA A 45 4.38 -21.26 10.51
C ALA A 45 4.17 -19.95 11.26
N ALA A 46 4.39 -19.95 12.58
CA ALA A 46 4.33 -18.74 13.40
C ALA A 46 5.38 -17.70 12.98
N TYR A 47 6.60 -18.14 12.68
CA TYR A 47 7.67 -17.27 12.21
C TYR A 47 7.32 -16.58 10.89
N LEU A 48 6.78 -17.32 9.91
CA LEU A 48 6.35 -16.76 8.64
C LEU A 48 5.21 -15.75 8.81
N SER A 49 4.26 -16.02 9.69
CA SER A 49 3.18 -15.08 10.01
C SER A 49 3.71 -13.78 10.64
N GLN A 50 4.66 -13.90 11.56
CA GLN A 50 5.30 -12.73 12.17
C GLN A 50 6.09 -11.91 11.15
N MET A 51 6.82 -12.56 10.24
CA MET A 51 7.51 -11.87 9.14
C MET A 51 6.53 -11.12 8.23
N TRP A 52 5.40 -11.76 7.90
CA TRP A 52 4.36 -11.11 7.10
C TRP A 52 3.76 -9.92 7.85
N GLY A 53 3.42 -10.08 9.14
CA GLY A 53 2.93 -9.00 10.00
C GLY A 53 3.91 -7.82 10.09
N ALA A 54 5.20 -8.10 10.32
CA ALA A 54 6.25 -7.08 10.37
C ALA A 54 6.35 -6.28 9.05
N ARG A 55 6.25 -6.96 7.90
CA ARG A 55 6.23 -6.32 6.57
C ARG A 55 5.05 -5.37 6.43
N GLN A 56 3.86 -5.78 6.85
CA GLN A 56 2.65 -4.95 6.81
C GLN A 56 2.78 -3.71 7.71
N ILE A 57 3.30 -3.89 8.93
CA ILE A 57 3.52 -2.78 9.87
C ILE A 57 4.53 -1.78 9.29
N ALA A 58 5.62 -2.26 8.72
CA ALA A 58 6.65 -1.39 8.13
C ALA A 58 6.10 -0.54 6.98
N ILE A 59 5.40 -1.14 6.03
CA ILE A 59 4.80 -0.40 4.89
C ILE A 59 3.74 0.58 5.37
N ALA A 60 2.86 0.17 6.29
CA ALA A 60 1.83 1.04 6.85
C ALA A 60 2.47 2.24 7.58
N GLY A 61 3.55 2.02 8.32
CA GLY A 61 4.32 3.07 8.99
C GLY A 61 4.93 4.07 7.99
N ILE A 62 5.49 3.59 6.89
CA ILE A 62 6.06 4.47 5.85
C ILE A 62 4.97 5.29 5.16
N ILE A 63 3.80 4.71 4.86
CA ILE A 63 2.66 5.43 4.30
C ILE A 63 2.18 6.50 5.30
N ALA A 64 1.98 6.15 6.56
CA ALA A 64 1.55 7.08 7.60
C ALA A 64 2.56 8.23 7.77
N TYR A 65 3.85 7.95 7.78
CA TYR A 65 4.90 8.96 7.85
C TYR A 65 4.88 9.90 6.63
N SER A 66 4.70 9.34 5.42
CA SER A 66 4.61 10.13 4.18
C SER A 66 3.40 11.09 4.21
N LEU A 67 2.26 10.62 4.76
CA LEU A 67 1.08 11.45 4.97
C LEU A 67 1.31 12.56 6.01
N ALA A 68 1.94 12.24 7.13
CA ALA A 68 2.27 13.22 8.18
C ALA A 68 3.21 14.32 7.66
N ARG A 69 4.13 13.96 6.75
CA ARG A 69 5.05 14.89 6.09
C ARG A 69 4.42 15.64 4.92
N GLN A 70 3.21 15.29 4.52
CA GLN A 70 2.52 15.86 3.34
C GLN A 70 3.39 15.81 2.06
N SER A 71 4.28 14.82 1.97
CA SER A 71 5.25 14.70 0.89
C SER A 71 4.71 13.79 -0.22
N SER A 72 4.32 14.39 -1.34
CA SER A 72 3.82 13.67 -2.51
C SER A 72 4.84 12.64 -3.07
N PRO A 73 6.14 12.96 -3.21
CA PRO A 73 7.12 11.98 -3.70
C PRO A 73 7.30 10.79 -2.76
N MET A 74 7.32 11.03 -1.44
CA MET A 74 7.44 9.95 -0.47
C MET A 74 6.22 9.04 -0.49
N LEU A 75 5.02 9.61 -0.61
CA LEU A 75 3.78 8.86 -0.70
C LEU A 75 3.72 8.03 -1.99
N GLU A 76 4.16 8.59 -3.12
CA GLU A 76 4.25 7.89 -4.39
C GLU A 76 5.13 6.64 -4.29
N VAL A 77 6.34 6.76 -3.75
CA VAL A 77 7.27 5.62 -3.56
C VAL A 77 6.68 4.58 -2.59
N SER A 78 6.05 5.03 -1.51
CA SER A 78 5.43 4.14 -0.53
C SER A 78 4.28 3.33 -1.13
N LEU A 79 3.42 3.99 -1.91
CA LEU A 79 2.30 3.35 -2.61
C LEU A 79 2.77 2.43 -3.72
N LEU A 80 3.87 2.79 -4.42
CA LEU A 80 4.49 1.93 -5.42
C LEU A 80 5.02 0.64 -4.78
N ALA A 81 5.73 0.74 -3.67
CA ALA A 81 6.21 -0.42 -2.92
C ALA A 81 5.05 -1.32 -2.46
N TYR A 82 3.97 -0.71 -1.97
CA TYR A 82 2.78 -1.43 -1.57
C TYR A 82 2.06 -2.09 -2.75
N CYS A 83 1.98 -1.41 -3.89
CA CYS A 83 1.44 -1.96 -5.13
C CYS A 83 2.22 -3.20 -5.59
N LEU A 84 3.56 -3.13 -5.63
CA LEU A 84 4.43 -4.25 -5.99
C LEU A 84 4.26 -5.45 -5.05
N MET A 85 4.08 -5.20 -3.75
CA MET A 85 3.76 -6.24 -2.78
C MET A 85 2.44 -6.95 -3.11
N ASN A 86 1.39 -6.18 -3.40
CA ASN A 86 0.07 -6.75 -3.71
C ASN A 86 0.07 -7.50 -5.05
N ILE A 87 0.91 -7.13 -6.02
CA ILE A 87 1.12 -7.93 -7.24
C ILE A 87 1.66 -9.32 -6.88
N GLN A 88 2.65 -9.40 -6.01
CA GLN A 88 3.20 -10.67 -5.56
C GLN A 88 2.16 -11.51 -4.79
N ASP A 89 1.40 -10.85 -3.90
CA ASP A 89 0.33 -11.52 -3.16
C ASP A 89 -0.79 -12.04 -4.10
N THR A 90 -1.09 -11.30 -5.19
CA THR A 90 -2.01 -11.76 -6.25
C THR A 90 -1.50 -13.03 -6.94
N VAL A 91 -0.21 -13.09 -7.30
CA VAL A 91 0.40 -14.27 -7.91
C VAL A 91 0.37 -15.48 -6.95
N ILE A 92 0.63 -15.24 -5.66
CA ILE A 92 0.55 -16.27 -4.62
C ILE A 92 -0.89 -16.77 -4.47
N GLY A 93 -1.87 -15.87 -4.39
CA GLY A 93 -3.29 -16.20 -4.30
C GLY A 93 -3.75 -17.08 -5.48
N TYR A 94 -3.34 -16.69 -6.69
CA TYR A 94 -3.61 -17.49 -7.89
C TYR A 94 -2.97 -18.89 -7.82
N SER A 95 -1.69 -18.97 -7.48
CA SER A 95 -0.94 -20.24 -7.45
C SER A 95 -1.43 -21.21 -6.35
N LYS A 96 -1.99 -20.69 -5.27
CA LYS A 96 -2.51 -21.46 -4.14
C LYS A 96 -4.01 -21.72 -4.22
N GLY A 97 -4.71 -21.14 -5.20
CA GLY A 97 -6.16 -21.23 -5.32
C GLY A 97 -6.92 -20.57 -4.16
N ASP A 98 -6.36 -19.51 -3.58
CA ASP A 98 -6.99 -18.72 -2.52
C ASP A 98 -7.74 -17.53 -3.13
N PRO A 99 -9.08 -17.61 -3.27
CA PRO A 99 -9.87 -16.55 -3.89
C PRO A 99 -9.92 -15.28 -3.05
N GLY A 100 -9.81 -15.38 -1.73
CA GLY A 100 -9.81 -14.22 -0.83
C GLY A 100 -8.56 -13.36 -1.03
N LEU A 101 -7.40 -14.00 -1.00
CA LEU A 101 -6.12 -13.34 -1.27
C LEU A 101 -6.06 -12.80 -2.69
N LEU A 102 -6.50 -13.60 -3.67
CA LEU A 102 -6.48 -13.21 -5.09
C LEU A 102 -7.31 -11.94 -5.34
N ILE A 103 -8.56 -11.90 -4.90
CA ILE A 103 -9.47 -10.76 -5.11
C ILE A 103 -8.98 -9.54 -4.33
N GLY A 104 -8.65 -9.71 -3.06
CA GLY A 104 -8.20 -8.61 -2.20
C GLY A 104 -6.92 -7.95 -2.70
N ALA A 105 -5.90 -8.75 -3.01
CA ALA A 105 -4.64 -8.24 -3.51
C ALA A 105 -4.76 -7.59 -4.90
N SER A 106 -5.56 -8.19 -5.81
CA SER A 106 -5.80 -7.62 -7.14
C SER A 106 -6.51 -6.26 -7.06
N ALA A 107 -7.56 -6.14 -6.25
CA ALA A 107 -8.29 -4.89 -6.06
C ALA A 107 -7.37 -3.80 -5.48
N THR A 108 -6.55 -4.16 -4.48
CA THR A 108 -5.60 -3.23 -3.87
C THR A 108 -4.50 -2.82 -4.84
N THR A 109 -4.00 -3.75 -5.68
CA THR A 109 -3.04 -3.46 -6.75
C THR A 109 -3.58 -2.41 -7.73
N VAL A 110 -4.81 -2.59 -8.22
CA VAL A 110 -5.43 -1.63 -9.14
C VAL A 110 -5.61 -0.27 -8.48
N LEU A 111 -6.13 -0.24 -7.25
CA LEU A 111 -6.35 0.99 -6.52
C LEU A 111 -5.05 1.76 -6.30
N THR A 112 -4.02 1.10 -5.78
CA THR A 112 -2.73 1.75 -5.50
C THR A 112 -1.98 2.11 -6.77
N GLY A 113 -2.10 1.32 -7.84
CA GLY A 113 -1.56 1.65 -9.16
C GLY A 113 -2.16 2.93 -9.74
N VAL A 114 -3.49 3.10 -9.62
CA VAL A 114 -4.16 4.35 -10.02
C VAL A 114 -3.68 5.54 -9.18
N MET A 115 -3.52 5.36 -7.86
CA MET A 115 -3.03 6.43 -6.99
C MET A 115 -1.61 6.86 -7.35
N VAL A 116 -0.69 5.90 -7.59
CA VAL A 116 0.68 6.16 -8.07
C VAL A 116 0.65 6.91 -9.39
N TYR A 117 -0.17 6.45 -10.36
CA TYR A 117 -0.32 7.10 -11.65
C TYR A 117 -0.80 8.57 -11.55
N VAL A 118 -1.75 8.85 -10.66
CA VAL A 118 -2.25 10.21 -10.41
C VAL A 118 -1.16 11.09 -9.78
N LEU A 119 -0.39 10.54 -8.84
CA LEU A 119 0.70 11.28 -8.18
C LEU A 119 1.88 11.54 -9.12
N SER A 120 2.20 10.61 -10.03
CA SER A 120 3.33 10.73 -10.98
C SER A 120 3.04 11.69 -12.14
N ARG A 121 1.78 12.01 -12.42
CA ARG A 121 1.44 12.97 -13.51
C ARG A 121 2.03 14.34 -13.20
N LYS A 122 2.98 14.78 -14.02
CA LYS A 122 3.44 16.18 -14.04
C LYS A 122 2.31 17.09 -14.51
N PRO A 123 2.12 18.33 -13.97
CA PRO A 123 1.23 19.30 -14.61
C PRO A 123 1.72 19.49 -16.03
N ALA A 124 0.80 19.58 -16.99
CA ALA A 124 1.13 20.17 -18.27
C ALA A 124 1.84 21.51 -17.99
N ALA A 125 3.08 21.64 -18.44
CA ALA A 125 3.80 22.90 -18.31
C ALA A 125 2.89 23.98 -18.88
N ALA A 126 2.53 24.98 -18.06
CA ALA A 126 1.86 26.16 -18.57
C ALA A 126 2.74 26.69 -19.70
N LEU A 127 2.19 26.70 -20.91
CA LEU A 127 2.89 27.28 -22.05
C LEU A 127 3.31 28.69 -21.62
N PRO A 128 4.56 29.09 -21.84
CA PRO A 128 4.96 30.46 -21.57
C PRO A 128 4.00 31.39 -22.31
N GLN A 129 3.28 32.22 -21.56
CA GLN A 129 2.51 33.30 -22.18
C GLN A 129 3.54 34.14 -22.90
N THR A 130 3.49 34.11 -24.22
CA THR A 130 4.20 35.09 -25.04
C THR A 130 3.66 36.46 -24.62
N GLU A 131 4.43 37.19 -23.80
CA GLU A 131 4.22 38.60 -23.59
C GLU A 131 4.33 39.23 -24.98
N ASP A 132 3.16 39.49 -25.60
CA ASP A 132 3.08 40.42 -26.72
C ASP A 132 3.55 41.79 -26.23
N SER A 133 4.83 42.05 -26.47
CA SER A 133 5.45 43.33 -26.37
C SER A 133 4.74 44.27 -27.39
N LYS A 134 3.99 45.22 -26.86
CA LYS A 134 3.70 46.50 -27.56
C LYS A 134 4.47 47.60 -26.92
#